data_45c618607df6a9072441d92118c88846
#
_entry.id   45c618607df6a9072441d92118c88846
#
_cell.length_a   1.000
_cell.length_b   1.000
_cell.length_c   1.000
_cell.angle_alpha   90.00
_cell.angle_beta   90.00
_cell.angle_gamma   90.00
#
_symmetry.space_group_name_H-M   'P 1'
#
loop_
_entity.id
_entity.type
_entity.pdbx_description
1 polymer ?
#
loop_
_entity_poly.entity_id
_entity_poly.type
_entity_poly.pdbx_seq_one_letter_code
_entity_poly.pdbx_strand_id
1 'polypeptide(L)' 'MEIKLTEKQFRRLLDLVYIGNWVLNSTRGDDRMRQYDQVESLIFSH' A
#
# COMPACT_ATOMS: atom_id res chain seq x y z
N MET A 1 2.14 9.82 13.50
CA MET A 1 1.81 8.43 13.84
C MET A 1 3.02 7.54 13.66
N GLU A 2 3.25 6.67 14.61
CA GLU A 2 4.40 5.79 14.56
C GLU A 2 3.99 4.35 14.82
N ILE A 3 4.42 3.44 13.97
CA ILE A 3 4.11 2.03 14.09
C ILE A 3 5.41 1.25 14.12
N LYS A 4 5.61 0.48 15.19
CA LYS A 4 6.80 -0.34 15.33
C LYS A 4 6.56 -1.72 14.78
N LEU A 5 7.32 -2.09 13.78
CA LEU A 5 7.20 -3.38 13.12
C LEU A 5 8.56 -4.04 13.05
N THR A 6 8.56 -5.36 13.12
CA THR A 6 9.78 -6.12 12.82
C THR A 6 10.01 -6.07 11.30
N GLU A 7 11.22 -6.44 10.89
CA GLU A 7 11.53 -6.47 9.47
C GLU A 7 10.60 -7.39 8.70
N LYS A 8 10.29 -8.54 9.28
CA LYS A 8 9.34 -9.47 8.67
C LYS A 8 7.95 -8.86 8.54
N GLN A 9 7.51 -8.20 9.61
CA GLN A 9 6.18 -7.57 9.60
C GLN A 9 6.12 -6.46 8.58
N PHE A 10 7.19 -5.70 8.45
CA PHE A 10 7.22 -4.62 7.47
C PHE A 10 7.10 -5.17 6.05
N ARG A 11 7.76 -6.29 5.77
CA ARG A 11 7.65 -6.91 4.45
C ARG A 11 6.23 -7.39 4.18
N ARG A 12 5.56 -7.92 5.20
CA ARG A 12 4.16 -8.31 5.04
C ARG A 12 3.26 -7.10 4.81
N LEU A 13 3.61 -5.98 5.45
CA LEU A 13 2.88 -4.75 5.21
C LEU A 13 3.00 -4.31 3.77
N LEU A 14 4.19 -4.40 3.20
CA LEU A 14 4.39 -4.07 1.79
C LEU A 14 3.52 -4.94 0.88
N ASP A 15 3.45 -6.23 1.19
CA ASP A 15 2.59 -7.13 0.42
C ASP A 15 1.13 -6.71 0.50
N LEU A 16 0.67 -6.41 1.71
CA LEU A 16 -0.72 -6.00 1.91
C LEU A 16 -1.04 -4.71 1.16
N VAL A 17 -0.13 -3.76 1.23
CA VAL A 17 -0.34 -2.47 0.55
C VAL A 17 -0.39 -2.68 -0.95
N TYR A 18 0.52 -3.47 -1.49
CA TYR A 18 0.58 -3.72 -2.92
C TYR A 18 -0.70 -4.43 -3.40
N ILE A 19 -1.07 -5.50 -2.73
CA ILE A 19 -2.24 -6.29 -3.14
C ILE A 19 -3.51 -5.48 -2.97
N GLY A 20 -3.63 -4.78 -1.84
CA GLY A 20 -4.80 -3.96 -1.59
C GLY A 20 -4.99 -2.87 -2.64
N ASN A 21 -3.91 -2.20 -2.99
CA ASN A 21 -3.97 -1.15 -4.00
C ASN A 21 -4.28 -1.73 -5.37
N TRP A 22 -3.73 -2.90 -5.67
CA TRP A 22 -4.00 -3.57 -6.94
C TRP A 22 -5.48 -3.92 -7.07
N VAL A 23 -6.07 -4.45 -6.00
CA VAL A 23 -7.49 -4.81 -6.01
C VAL A 23 -8.36 -3.57 -6.21
N LEU A 24 -8.02 -2.49 -5.51
CA LEU A 24 -8.76 -1.23 -5.66
C LEU A 24 -8.74 -0.76 -7.10
N ASN A 25 -7.58 -0.77 -7.71
CA ASN A 25 -7.44 -0.30 -9.08
C ASN A 25 -8.13 -1.20 -10.09
N SER A 26 -8.10 -2.51 -9.86
CA SER A 26 -8.67 -3.45 -10.81
C SER A 26 -10.20 -3.45 -10.78
N THR A 27 -10.79 -3.16 -9.62
CA THR A 27 -12.23 -3.17 -9.50
C THR A 27 -12.87 -1.84 -9.88
N ARG A 28 -12.10 -0.76 -9.85
CA ARG A 28 -12.64 0.57 -10.12
C ARG A 28 -12.42 1.05 -11.55
N GLY A 29 -11.64 0.33 -12.31
CA GLY A 29 -11.38 0.74 -13.68
C GLY A 29 -10.61 2.04 -13.73
N ASP A 30 -11.21 3.06 -14.33
CA ASP A 30 -10.55 4.35 -14.51
C ASP A 30 -10.59 5.21 -13.27
N ASP A 31 -11.43 4.86 -12.31
CA ASP A 31 -11.60 5.67 -11.11
C ASP A 31 -10.51 5.37 -10.11
N ARG A 32 -9.32 5.81 -10.42
CA ARG A 32 -8.15 5.56 -9.62
C ARG A 32 -8.08 6.51 -8.44
N MET A 33 -7.84 5.99 -7.28
CA MET A 33 -7.76 6.82 -6.07
C MET A 33 -6.31 7.13 -5.76
N ARG A 34 -5.89 8.34 -6.11
CA ARG A 34 -4.51 8.79 -5.93
C ARG A 34 -4.06 8.74 -4.49
N GLN A 35 -5.00 8.88 -3.57
CA GLN A 35 -4.68 8.83 -2.15
C GLN A 35 -4.02 7.52 -1.77
N TYR A 36 -4.50 6.42 -2.33
CA TYR A 36 -3.93 5.11 -2.05
C TYR A 36 -2.58 4.93 -2.74
N ASP A 37 -2.44 5.48 -3.93
CA ASP A 37 -1.15 5.45 -4.63
C ASP A 37 -0.09 6.21 -3.83
N GLN A 38 -0.46 7.33 -3.25
CA GLN A 38 0.46 8.13 -2.45
C GLN A 38 0.90 7.38 -1.21
N VAL A 39 -0.04 6.71 -0.54
CA VAL A 39 0.28 5.92 0.65
C VAL A 39 1.21 4.77 0.28
N GLU A 40 0.94 4.11 -0.84
CA GLU A 40 1.79 3.03 -1.31
C GLU A 40 3.22 3.52 -1.53
N SER A 41 3.36 4.67 -2.19
CA SER A 41 4.67 5.24 -2.45
C SER A 41 5.42 5.55 -1.16
N LEU A 42 4.73 6.10 -0.18
CA LEU A 42 5.34 6.42 1.10
C LEU A 42 5.85 5.16 1.80
N ILE A 43 5.06 4.11 1.78
CA ILE A 43 5.44 2.86 2.43
C ILE A 43 6.62 2.21 1.71
N PHE A 44 6.58 2.18 0.38
CA PHE A 44 7.66 1.54 -0.39
C PHE A 44 8.96 2.32 -0.36
N SER A 45 8.89 3.64 -0.14
CA SER A 45 10.11 4.44 -0.04
C SER A 45 10.75 4.34 1.34
N HIS A 46 10.11 3.71 2.27
CA HIS A 46 10.62 3.54 3.63
C HIS A 46 11.63 2.41 3.64
#